data_86d2c7a6e62aaf3beec3b4612319c8ca
#
_entry.id   86d2c7a6e62aaf3beec3b4612319c8ca
#
_cell.length_a   1.000
_cell.length_b   1.000
_cell.length_c   1.000
_cell.angle_alpha   90.00
_cell.angle_beta   90.00
_cell.angle_gamma   90.00
#
_symmetry.space_group_name_H-M   'P 1'
#
loop_
_entity.id
_entity.type
_entity.pdbx_description
1 polymer ?
#
loop_
_entity_poly.entity_id
_entity_poly.type
_entity_poly.pdbx_seq_one_letter_code
_entity_poly.pdbx_strand_id
1 'polypeptide(L)'
;MNQSKYQTIADELKSRILSGEYKENTAIPPELQLQKDYQVSRHTIRQAIALLVNEGFLRKEKGSGTYVDIKYKQENKAPSNNHK
;
A
#
# COMPACT_ATOMS: atom_id res chain seq x y z
N MET A 1 -14.67 17.70 -1.21
CA MET A 1 -15.19 16.71 -2.05
C MET A 1 -14.91 15.31 -1.58
N ASN A 2 -15.67 14.41 -2.02
CA ASN A 2 -15.59 13.06 -1.49
C ASN A 2 -14.53 12.22 -2.19
N GLN A 3 -13.74 11.56 -1.39
CA GLN A 3 -12.85 10.54 -1.91
C GLN A 3 -13.63 9.25 -2.07
N SER A 4 -13.21 8.42 -3.00
CA SER A 4 -13.77 7.08 -3.09
C SER A 4 -13.33 6.28 -1.87
N LYS A 5 -14.03 5.22 -1.57
CA LYS A 5 -13.68 4.39 -0.44
C LYS A 5 -12.27 3.82 -0.56
N TYR A 6 -11.91 3.39 -1.76
CA TYR A 6 -10.59 2.79 -1.91
C TYR A 6 -9.49 3.83 -1.69
N GLN A 7 -9.73 5.08 -2.07
CA GLN A 7 -8.75 6.14 -1.86
C GLN A 7 -8.54 6.37 -0.36
N THR A 8 -9.63 6.43 0.39
CA THR A 8 -9.56 6.61 1.83
C THR A 8 -8.80 5.47 2.49
N ILE A 9 -9.08 4.24 2.07
CA ILE A 9 -8.40 3.07 2.61
C ILE A 9 -6.92 3.10 2.26
N ALA A 10 -6.61 3.46 1.02
CA ALA A 10 -5.21 3.54 0.60
C ALA A 10 -4.46 4.57 1.43
N ASP A 11 -5.08 5.72 1.67
CA ASP A 11 -4.46 6.77 2.49
C ASP A 11 -4.19 6.28 3.90
N GLU A 12 -5.13 5.53 4.47
CA GLU A 12 -4.95 5.02 5.81
C GLU A 12 -3.85 3.96 5.87
N LEU A 13 -3.83 3.06 4.91
CA LEU A 13 -2.77 2.05 4.86
C LEU A 13 -1.41 2.71 4.67
N LYS A 14 -1.35 3.73 3.82
CA LYS A 14 -0.13 4.48 3.61
C LYS A 14 0.35 5.11 4.91
N SER A 15 -0.57 5.67 5.67
CA SER A 15 -0.23 6.28 6.95
C SER A 15 0.39 5.27 7.90
N ARG A 16 -0.15 4.07 7.94
CA ARG A 16 0.38 3.00 8.80
C ARG A 16 1.77 2.56 8.36
N ILE A 17 2.01 2.56 7.05
CA ILE A 17 3.34 2.24 6.54
C ILE A 17 4.33 3.33 6.93
N LEU A 18 3.94 4.58 6.75
CA LEU A 18 4.85 5.70 7.03
C LEU A 18 5.13 5.85 8.51
N SER A 19 4.18 5.49 9.35
CA SER A 19 4.38 5.57 10.80
C SER A 19 5.22 4.43 11.36
N GLY A 20 5.42 3.38 10.56
CA GLY A 20 6.16 2.22 11.01
C GLY A 20 5.29 1.15 11.64
N GLU A 21 3.99 1.35 11.66
CA GLU A 21 3.09 0.33 12.19
C GLU A 21 3.16 -0.94 11.36
N TYR A 22 3.20 -0.79 10.04
CA TYR A 22 3.47 -1.90 9.13
C TYR A 22 4.94 -1.79 8.74
N LYS A 23 5.76 -2.69 9.23
CA LYS A 23 7.19 -2.59 9.02
C LYS A 23 7.61 -2.99 7.62
N GLU A 24 8.73 -2.45 7.20
CA GLU A 24 9.30 -2.72 5.89
C GLU A 24 9.52 -4.22 5.71
N ASN A 25 9.20 -4.69 4.51
CA ASN A 25 9.40 -6.09 4.12
C ASN A 25 8.60 -7.08 4.94
N THR A 26 7.52 -6.63 5.57
CA THR A 26 6.61 -7.53 6.28
C THR A 26 5.26 -7.49 5.58
N ALA A 27 4.50 -8.56 5.77
CA ALA A 27 3.18 -8.66 5.16
C ALA A 27 2.17 -7.77 5.88
N ILE A 28 1.30 -7.14 5.10
CA ILE A 28 0.15 -6.45 5.69
C ILE A 28 -0.96 -7.49 5.88
N PRO A 29 -2.02 -7.16 6.60
CA PRO A 29 -3.12 -8.11 6.77
C PRO A 29 -3.67 -8.56 5.42
N PRO A 30 -4.15 -9.80 5.33
CA PRO A 30 -4.69 -10.30 4.06
C PRO A 30 -5.96 -9.57 3.66
N GLU A 31 -6.30 -9.67 2.38
CA GLU A 31 -7.45 -8.97 1.83
C GLU A 31 -8.71 -9.25 2.62
N LEU A 32 -8.91 -10.51 3.00
CA LEU A 32 -10.12 -10.87 3.74
C LEU A 32 -10.21 -10.13 5.06
N GLN A 33 -9.09 -10.01 5.76
CA GLN A 33 -9.07 -9.30 7.03
C GLN A 33 -9.35 -7.81 6.81
N LEU A 34 -8.76 -7.23 5.77
CA LEU A 34 -8.98 -5.83 5.48
C LEU A 34 -10.43 -5.56 5.09
N GLN A 35 -11.06 -6.49 4.39
CA GLN A 35 -12.46 -6.36 4.06
C GLN A 35 -13.31 -6.25 5.34
N LYS A 36 -12.98 -7.07 6.32
CA LYS A 36 -13.71 -7.04 7.58
C LYS A 36 -13.43 -5.76 8.36
N ASP A 37 -12.17 -5.37 8.41
CA ASP A 37 -11.77 -4.20 9.18
C ASP A 37 -12.40 -2.93 8.64
N TYR A 38 -12.47 -2.80 7.32
CA TYR A 38 -12.99 -1.60 6.69
C TYR A 38 -14.44 -1.73 6.24
N GLN A 39 -14.98 -2.95 6.32
CA GLN A 39 -16.37 -3.20 5.95
C GLN A 39 -16.66 -2.80 4.50
N VAL A 40 -15.81 -3.26 3.61
CA VAL A 40 -15.96 -2.97 2.18
C VAL A 40 -15.79 -4.26 1.39
N SER A 41 -16.06 -4.16 0.10
CA SER A 41 -15.94 -5.32 -0.78
C SER A 41 -14.46 -5.64 -1.05
N ARG A 42 -14.25 -6.87 -1.50
CA ARG A 42 -12.92 -7.29 -1.90
C ARG A 42 -12.36 -6.40 -3.00
N HIS A 43 -13.24 -6.04 -3.95
CA HIS A 43 -12.83 -5.19 -5.06
C HIS A 43 -12.27 -3.87 -4.56
N THR A 44 -12.92 -3.26 -3.58
CA THR A 44 -12.47 -2.00 -3.02
C THR A 44 -11.09 -2.15 -2.37
N ILE A 45 -10.89 -3.24 -1.63
CA ILE A 45 -9.60 -3.49 -1.01
C ILE A 45 -8.53 -3.68 -2.08
N ARG A 46 -8.84 -4.42 -3.13
CA ARG A 46 -7.86 -4.67 -4.18
C ARG A 46 -7.50 -3.40 -4.93
N GLN A 47 -8.46 -2.49 -5.10
CA GLN A 47 -8.16 -1.21 -5.72
C GLN A 47 -7.21 -0.38 -4.84
N ALA A 48 -7.45 -0.39 -3.53
CA ALA A 48 -6.58 0.36 -2.61
C ALA A 48 -5.16 -0.19 -2.65
N ILE A 49 -5.04 -1.52 -2.61
CA ILE A 49 -3.73 -2.14 -2.65
C ILE A 49 -3.03 -1.86 -3.97
N ALA A 50 -3.77 -1.94 -5.09
CA ALA A 50 -3.17 -1.68 -6.39
C ALA A 50 -2.62 -0.25 -6.47
N LEU A 51 -3.33 0.69 -5.90
CA LEU A 51 -2.85 2.07 -5.88
C LEU A 51 -1.53 2.18 -5.13
N LEU A 52 -1.43 1.53 -3.98
CA LEU A 52 -0.21 1.58 -3.18
C LEU A 52 0.94 0.81 -3.83
N VAL A 53 0.63 -0.27 -4.53
CA VAL A 53 1.66 -0.97 -5.29
C VAL A 53 2.21 -0.05 -6.37
N ASN A 54 1.32 0.65 -7.06
CA ASN A 54 1.73 1.56 -8.11
C ASN A 54 2.59 2.70 -7.57
N GLU A 55 2.34 3.12 -6.35
CA GLU A 55 3.09 4.22 -5.73
C GLU A 55 4.36 3.76 -5.02
N GLY A 56 4.62 2.46 -5.00
CA GLY A 56 5.84 1.95 -4.42
C GLY A 56 5.79 1.66 -2.93
N PHE A 57 4.61 1.68 -2.34
CA PHE A 57 4.46 1.40 -0.91
C PHE A 57 4.27 -0.08 -0.61
N LEU A 58 3.70 -0.81 -1.56
CA LEU A 58 3.43 -2.23 -1.37
C LEU A 58 3.90 -3.01 -2.59
N ARG A 59 4.14 -4.29 -2.38
CA ARG A 59 4.41 -5.20 -3.47
C ARG A 59 3.66 -6.50 -3.22
N LYS A 60 3.23 -7.14 -4.28
CA LYS A 60 2.56 -8.42 -4.15
C LYS A 60 3.54 -9.54 -4.39
N GLU A 61 3.56 -10.49 -3.47
CA GLU A 61 4.42 -11.67 -3.58
C GLU A 61 3.52 -12.84 -3.96
N LYS A 62 3.78 -13.41 -5.08
CA LYS A 62 2.97 -14.49 -5.60
C LYS A 62 2.89 -15.63 -4.60
N GLY A 63 1.68 -15.97 -4.20
CA GLY A 63 1.46 -17.07 -3.27
C GLY A 63 1.76 -16.76 -1.82
N SER A 64 2.19 -15.56 -1.50
CA SER A 64 2.55 -15.22 -0.13
C SER A 64 1.72 -14.09 0.48
N GLY A 65 1.29 -13.15 -0.33
CA GLY A 65 0.52 -12.02 0.18
C GLY A 65 1.07 -10.70 -0.30
N THR A 66 0.74 -9.65 0.44
CA THR A 66 1.14 -8.29 0.09
C THR A 66 2.08 -7.78 1.17
N TYR A 67 3.21 -7.25 0.74
CA TYR A 67 4.28 -6.84 1.66
C TYR A 67 4.57 -5.36 1.51
N VAL A 68 5.06 -4.78 2.59
CA VAL A 68 5.48 -3.38 2.58
C VAL A 68 6.77 -3.26 1.79
N ASP A 69 6.76 -2.40 0.77
CA ASP A 69 7.92 -2.15 -0.06
C ASP A 69 8.52 -0.81 0.33
N ILE A 70 9.80 -0.67 0.14
CA ILE A 70 10.48 0.59 0.42
C ILE A 70 10.83 1.34 -0.86
N LYS A 71 10.29 0.89 -1.97
CA LYS A 71 10.59 1.52 -3.25
C LYS A 71 10.25 3.01 -3.23
N TYR A 72 9.18 3.38 -2.53
CA TYR A 72 8.79 4.79 -2.46
C TYR A 72 9.90 5.65 -1.86
N LYS A 73 10.67 5.09 -0.91
CA LYS A 73 11.78 5.83 -0.31
C LYS A 73 12.90 6.02 -1.30
N GLN A 74 13.17 4.98 -2.06
CA GLN A 74 14.25 5.03 -3.02
C GLN A 74 13.96 6.02 -4.13
N GLU A 75 12.72 6.07 -4.58
CA GLU A 75 12.34 7.00 -5.63
C GLU A 75 12.40 8.44 -5.15
N ASN A 76 12.06 8.66 -3.90
CA ASN A 76 12.12 10.00 -3.36
C ASN A 76 13.53 10.48 -3.18
N LYS A 77 14.45 9.57 -2.96
CA LYS A 77 15.84 9.94 -2.77
C LYS A 77 16.53 10.25 -4.07
N ALA A 78 16.18 9.59 -5.13
CA ALA A 78 16.89 9.71 -6.38
C ALA A 78 16.40 10.90 -7.14
N PRO A 79 17.07 11.92 -7.16
CA PRO A 79 16.64 13.05 -7.99
C PRO A 79 17.15 12.86 -9.40
N SER A 80 17.79 12.51 -9.28
CA SER A 80 18.06 12.27 -10.03
C SER A 80 18.79 12.03 -10.69
N ASN A 81 19.06 11.95 -10.57
CA ASN A 81 19.54 11.61 -11.01
C ASN A 81 19.79 11.27 -11.87
N ASN A 82 19.81 11.22 -12.04
CA ASN A 82 20.03 10.81 -12.64
C ASN A 82 20.21 10.87 -13.54
N HIS A 83 20.40 11.10 -13.71
CA HIS A 83 20.58 11.15 -14.39
C HIS A 83 21.00 11.35 -14.97
N LYS A 84 21.27 11.44 -15.02
CA LYS A 84 21.79 11.59 -15.43
C LYS A 84 21.94 11.70 -15.79
#